data_23e8cd79ad347e4894042cbb03c1007d
#
_entry.id   23e8cd79ad347e4894042cbb03c1007d
#
_cell.length_a   1.000
_cell.length_b   1.000
_cell.length_c   1.000
_cell.angle_alpha   90.00
_cell.angle_beta   90.00
_cell.angle_gamma   90.00
#
_symmetry.space_group_name_H-M   'P 1'
#
loop_
_entity.id
_entity.type
_entity.pdbx_description
1 polymer ?
#
loop_
_entity_poly.entity_id
_entity_poly.type
_entity_poly.pdbx_seq_one_letter_code
_entity_poly.pdbx_strand_id
1 'polypeptide(L)'
;MPDPLPPRLLNRELGILAFNRRVLAQAQDPAIPPLERLRYLCIVSSNMDEFFETRVAQLQDLLEHDINSTTPDGLLVADALQLIAEDAHALVREKYRVLQDGIYPLLQSVGIRFATSGQWTTAQQRWARAYFEREVLPVLTPIGLDPAHPFPKVLNKSLNFAVLLDGTDAFGRNVDLGIIQAPRALPRLAVHRLLPSCVRVTRVMPFSSQLPKQTERDALADVVGVSVAFQHG
;
A
#
# COMPACT_ATOMS: atom_id res chain seq x y z
N MET A 1 9.92 -54.52 13.67
CA MET A 1 10.49 -53.25 13.17
C MET A 1 9.56 -52.16 13.57
N PRO A 2 9.99 -51.07 14.21
CA PRO A 2 9.13 -49.96 14.43
C PRO A 2 8.74 -49.34 13.07
N ASP A 3 7.48 -49.01 12.90
CA ASP A 3 7.00 -48.32 11.70
C ASP A 3 7.85 -47.07 11.42
N PRO A 4 8.22 -46.80 10.16
CA PRO A 4 8.94 -45.60 9.82
C PRO A 4 8.08 -44.38 10.25
N LEU A 5 8.68 -43.48 11.03
CA LEU A 5 8.03 -42.23 11.42
C LEU A 5 7.48 -41.54 10.16
N PRO A 6 6.22 -41.11 10.19
CA PRO A 6 5.64 -40.40 9.04
C PRO A 6 6.54 -39.22 8.64
N PRO A 7 6.68 -38.93 7.35
CA PRO A 7 7.53 -37.84 6.90
C PRO A 7 7.04 -36.55 7.54
N ARG A 8 7.91 -35.83 8.25
CA ARG A 8 7.61 -34.53 8.81
C ARG A 8 7.44 -33.53 7.63
N LEU A 9 6.21 -33.18 7.35
CA LEU A 9 5.93 -32.14 6.37
C LEU A 9 6.27 -30.77 6.96
N LEU A 10 6.84 -29.91 6.13
CA LEU A 10 7.04 -28.50 6.48
C LEU A 10 5.75 -27.72 6.22
N ASN A 11 5.44 -26.78 7.11
CA ASN A 11 4.33 -25.87 6.85
C ASN A 11 4.60 -25.07 5.57
N ARG A 12 3.68 -25.19 4.62
CA ARG A 12 3.81 -24.59 3.29
C ARG A 12 3.82 -23.05 3.35
N GLU A 13 2.95 -22.50 4.14
CA GLU A 13 2.72 -21.05 4.26
C GLU A 13 3.93 -20.38 4.93
N LEU A 14 4.45 -20.94 6.00
CA LEU A 14 5.70 -20.49 6.62
C LEU A 14 6.90 -20.66 5.66
N GLY A 15 6.89 -21.70 4.84
CA GLY A 15 7.87 -21.89 3.77
C GLY A 15 7.87 -20.79 2.72
N ILE A 16 6.68 -20.27 2.35
CA ILE A 16 6.52 -19.12 1.44
C ILE A 16 7.07 -17.85 2.08
N LEU A 17 6.82 -17.60 3.36
CA LEU A 17 7.39 -16.46 4.08
C LEU A 17 8.92 -16.56 4.16
N ALA A 18 9.46 -17.74 4.45
CA ALA A 18 10.90 -17.97 4.45
C ALA A 18 11.53 -17.77 3.05
N PHE A 19 10.83 -18.13 1.98
CA PHE A 19 11.25 -17.81 0.61
C PHE A 19 11.31 -16.28 0.40
N ASN A 20 10.29 -15.56 0.80
CA ASN A 20 10.26 -14.09 0.64
C ASN A 20 11.35 -13.38 1.45
N ARG A 21 11.80 -13.94 2.59
CA ARG A 21 12.98 -13.44 3.30
C ARG A 21 14.25 -13.56 2.46
N ARG A 22 14.41 -14.67 1.71
CA ARG A 22 15.56 -14.81 0.78
C ARG A 22 15.48 -13.81 -0.38
N VAL A 23 14.28 -13.52 -0.90
CA VAL A 23 14.09 -12.47 -1.91
C VAL A 23 14.42 -11.08 -1.31
N LEU A 24 14.01 -10.81 -0.07
CA LEU A 24 14.34 -9.56 0.63
C LEU A 24 15.85 -9.41 0.83
N ALA A 25 16.57 -10.51 1.10
CA ALA A 25 18.02 -10.49 1.25
C ALA A 25 18.75 -9.98 -0.01
N GLN A 26 18.20 -10.23 -1.21
CA GLN A 26 18.75 -9.66 -2.45
C GLN A 26 18.64 -8.13 -2.49
N ALA A 27 17.59 -7.56 -1.88
CA ALA A 27 17.47 -6.11 -1.76
C ALA A 27 18.50 -5.48 -0.81
N GLN A 28 19.11 -6.29 0.08
CA GLN A 28 20.13 -5.86 1.03
C GLN A 28 21.56 -6.04 0.51
N ASP A 29 21.75 -6.81 -0.55
CA ASP A 29 23.06 -7.10 -1.10
C ASP A 29 23.67 -5.85 -1.79
N PRO A 30 24.81 -5.32 -1.30
CA PRO A 30 25.46 -4.15 -1.87
C PRO A 30 26.03 -4.39 -3.27
N ALA A 31 26.24 -5.64 -3.69
CA ALA A 31 26.72 -5.97 -5.05
C ALA A 31 25.64 -5.74 -6.12
N ILE A 32 24.38 -5.65 -5.72
CA ILE A 32 23.24 -5.47 -6.63
C ILE A 32 23.00 -3.97 -6.87
N PRO A 33 22.77 -3.53 -8.13
CA PRO A 33 22.50 -2.13 -8.46
C PRO A 33 21.26 -1.57 -7.75
N PRO A 34 21.22 -0.26 -7.41
CA PRO A 34 20.16 0.33 -6.57
C PRO A 34 18.73 0.10 -7.06
N LEU A 35 18.47 0.22 -8.35
CA LEU A 35 17.14 0.01 -8.92
C LEU A 35 16.72 -1.47 -8.91
N GLU A 36 17.67 -2.39 -9.08
CA GLU A 36 17.38 -3.82 -8.96
C GLU A 36 17.08 -4.20 -7.51
N ARG A 37 17.79 -3.61 -6.53
CA ARG A 37 17.47 -3.78 -5.11
C ARG A 37 16.05 -3.30 -4.80
N LEU A 38 15.63 -2.14 -5.33
CA LEU A 38 14.25 -1.67 -5.22
C LEU A 38 13.26 -2.65 -5.87
N ARG A 39 13.64 -3.25 -7.02
CA ARG A 39 12.81 -4.24 -7.71
C ARG A 39 12.57 -5.49 -6.86
N TYR A 40 13.58 -5.99 -6.13
CA TYR A 40 13.40 -7.10 -5.20
C TYR A 40 12.40 -6.75 -4.07
N LEU A 41 12.40 -5.52 -3.54
CA LEU A 41 11.38 -5.08 -2.59
C LEU A 41 9.96 -5.08 -3.19
N CYS A 42 9.83 -4.68 -4.45
CA CYS A 42 8.55 -4.75 -5.16
C CYS A 42 8.09 -6.20 -5.36
N ILE A 43 9.01 -7.11 -5.66
CA ILE A 43 8.71 -8.54 -5.79
C ILE A 43 8.20 -9.10 -4.45
N VAL A 44 8.90 -8.81 -3.33
CA VAL A 44 8.42 -9.22 -1.99
C VAL A 44 7.01 -8.68 -1.73
N SER A 45 6.74 -7.41 -2.06
CA SER A 45 5.40 -6.82 -1.87
C SER A 45 4.34 -7.55 -2.68
N SER A 46 4.60 -7.81 -3.97
CA SER A 46 3.65 -8.53 -4.83
C SER A 46 3.40 -9.97 -4.36
N ASN A 47 4.46 -10.66 -3.93
CA ASN A 47 4.35 -12.02 -3.41
C ASN A 47 3.53 -12.05 -2.11
N MET A 48 3.72 -11.06 -1.23
CA MET A 48 2.94 -10.96 0.01
C MET A 48 1.47 -10.66 -0.25
N ASP A 49 1.17 -9.79 -1.22
CA ASP A 49 -0.21 -9.52 -1.62
C ASP A 49 -0.91 -10.81 -2.09
N GLU A 50 -0.29 -11.55 -3.02
CA GLU A 50 -0.83 -12.81 -3.52
C GLU A 50 -0.94 -13.87 -2.41
N PHE A 51 0.02 -13.92 -1.51
CA PHE A 51 0.01 -14.82 -0.37
C PHE A 51 -1.22 -14.60 0.53
N PHE A 52 -1.51 -13.34 0.88
CA PHE A 52 -2.68 -13.03 1.69
C PHE A 52 -3.99 -13.23 0.93
N GLU A 53 -4.06 -12.81 -0.32
CA GLU A 53 -5.26 -12.92 -1.15
C GLU A 53 -5.67 -14.35 -1.46
N THR A 54 -4.71 -15.28 -1.48
CA THR A 54 -4.98 -16.67 -1.86
C THR A 54 -4.79 -17.64 -0.69
N ARG A 55 -3.61 -17.65 -0.06
CA ARG A 55 -3.26 -18.68 0.94
C ARG A 55 -3.87 -18.40 2.30
N VAL A 56 -3.70 -17.19 2.80
CA VAL A 56 -4.26 -16.81 4.10
C VAL A 56 -5.78 -16.81 4.04
N ALA A 57 -6.38 -16.30 2.94
CA ALA A 57 -7.81 -16.36 2.74
C ALA A 57 -8.36 -17.80 2.77
N GLN A 58 -7.69 -18.75 2.09
CA GLN A 58 -8.08 -20.16 2.14
C GLN A 58 -8.03 -20.75 3.55
N LEU A 59 -7.01 -20.41 4.35
CA LEU A 59 -6.94 -20.86 5.73
C LEU A 59 -8.02 -20.23 6.61
N GLN A 60 -8.38 -18.97 6.37
CA GLN A 60 -9.49 -18.31 7.06
C GLN A 60 -10.82 -18.97 6.71
N ASP A 61 -11.08 -19.26 5.44
CA ASP A 61 -12.26 -19.99 5.00
C ASP A 61 -12.36 -21.38 5.66
N LEU A 62 -11.23 -22.10 5.76
CA LEU A 62 -11.19 -23.39 6.45
C LEU A 62 -11.53 -23.27 7.94
N LEU A 63 -10.98 -22.26 8.62
CA LEU A 63 -11.25 -22.01 10.04
C LEU A 63 -12.72 -21.65 10.29
N GLU A 64 -13.34 -20.86 9.39
CA GLU A 64 -14.76 -20.51 9.48
C GLU A 64 -15.68 -21.73 9.33
N HIS A 65 -15.29 -22.71 8.49
CA HIS A 65 -16.08 -23.93 8.29
C HIS A 65 -15.88 -24.97 9.40
N ASP A 66 -14.65 -25.13 9.91
CA ASP A 66 -14.33 -26.07 10.99
C ASP A 66 -13.17 -25.56 11.83
N ILE A 67 -13.45 -25.21 13.08
CA ILE A 67 -12.46 -24.69 14.03
C ILE A 67 -11.36 -25.71 14.38
N ASN A 68 -11.61 -27.01 14.18
CA ASN A 68 -10.65 -28.09 14.43
C ASN A 68 -9.85 -28.47 13.18
N SER A 69 -10.02 -27.76 12.08
CA SER A 69 -9.27 -28.00 10.85
C SER A 69 -7.76 -27.97 11.10
N THR A 70 -7.04 -28.85 10.45
CA THR A 70 -5.58 -28.93 10.52
C THR A 70 -4.95 -28.73 9.14
N THR A 71 -3.77 -28.14 9.13
CA THR A 71 -2.89 -28.06 7.97
C THR A 71 -2.24 -29.42 7.69
N PRO A 72 -1.72 -29.67 6.48
CA PRO A 72 -1.10 -30.95 6.11
C PRO A 72 0.08 -31.38 6.98
N ASP A 73 0.74 -30.43 7.65
CA ASP A 73 1.83 -30.69 8.62
C ASP A 73 1.32 -30.96 10.04
N GLY A 74 -0.02 -30.94 10.25
CA GLY A 74 -0.67 -31.33 11.49
C GLY A 74 -0.90 -30.18 12.48
N LEU A 75 -0.58 -28.93 12.13
CA LEU A 75 -0.95 -27.78 12.96
C LEU A 75 -2.46 -27.50 12.88
N LEU A 76 -3.05 -27.02 13.95
CA LEU A 76 -4.37 -26.41 13.87
C LEU A 76 -4.31 -25.17 12.98
N VAL A 77 -5.33 -24.96 12.16
CA VAL A 77 -5.38 -23.81 11.24
C VAL A 77 -5.30 -22.48 12.00
N ALA A 78 -5.93 -22.41 13.19
CA ALA A 78 -5.85 -21.21 14.05
C ALA A 78 -4.41 -20.91 14.48
N ASP A 79 -3.66 -21.94 14.92
CA ASP A 79 -2.25 -21.78 15.32
C ASP A 79 -1.37 -21.42 14.14
N ALA A 80 -1.60 -22.05 12.98
CA ALA A 80 -0.90 -21.72 11.74
C ALA A 80 -1.12 -20.26 11.33
N LEU A 81 -2.35 -19.74 11.39
CA LEU A 81 -2.66 -18.34 11.08
C LEU A 81 -1.97 -17.38 12.05
N GLN A 82 -1.87 -17.70 13.33
CA GLN A 82 -1.14 -16.89 14.30
C GLN A 82 0.36 -16.82 13.94
N LEU A 83 1.01 -17.97 13.71
CA LEU A 83 2.42 -18.03 13.31
C LEU A 83 2.68 -17.27 12.00
N ILE A 84 1.78 -17.41 11.03
CA ILE A 84 1.84 -16.70 9.75
C ILE A 84 1.75 -15.18 9.99
N ALA A 85 0.82 -14.72 10.84
CA ALA A 85 0.67 -13.30 11.13
C ALA A 85 1.94 -12.71 11.78
N GLU A 86 2.50 -13.38 12.78
CA GLU A 86 3.73 -12.97 13.45
C GLU A 86 4.91 -12.86 12.48
N ASP A 87 5.10 -13.89 11.65
CA ASP A 87 6.21 -13.96 10.70
C ASP A 87 6.04 -12.97 9.55
N ALA A 88 4.83 -12.80 9.02
CA ALA A 88 4.51 -11.83 7.98
C ALA A 88 4.71 -10.39 8.48
N HIS A 89 4.24 -10.05 9.68
CA HIS A 89 4.47 -8.74 10.26
C HIS A 89 5.98 -8.44 10.47
N ALA A 90 6.76 -9.46 10.87
CA ALA A 90 8.22 -9.30 10.99
C ALA A 90 8.87 -9.04 9.62
N LEU A 91 8.48 -9.79 8.60
CA LEU A 91 8.96 -9.61 7.22
C LEU A 91 8.60 -8.22 6.66
N VAL A 92 7.37 -7.76 6.89
CA VAL A 92 6.91 -6.44 6.46
C VAL A 92 7.70 -5.32 7.16
N ARG A 93 7.89 -5.40 8.47
CA ARG A 93 8.72 -4.42 9.19
C ARG A 93 10.14 -4.36 8.64
N GLU A 94 10.76 -5.52 8.40
CA GLU A 94 12.11 -5.58 7.84
C GLU A 94 12.17 -5.01 6.42
N LYS A 95 11.19 -5.32 5.57
CA LYS A 95 11.07 -4.77 4.21
C LYS A 95 11.05 -3.23 4.23
N TYR A 96 10.27 -2.62 5.15
CA TYR A 96 10.21 -1.17 5.25
C TYR A 96 11.48 -0.56 5.81
N ARG A 97 12.13 -1.23 6.76
CA ARG A 97 13.43 -0.81 7.26
C ARG A 97 14.47 -0.78 6.12
N VAL A 98 14.53 -1.84 5.31
CA VAL A 98 15.42 -1.91 4.13
C VAL A 98 15.10 -0.80 3.14
N LEU A 99 13.83 -0.50 2.89
CA LEU A 99 13.41 0.57 2.00
C LEU A 99 13.83 1.95 2.53
N GLN A 100 13.52 2.25 3.78
CA GLN A 100 13.69 3.58 4.35
C GLN A 100 15.15 3.88 4.68
N ASP A 101 15.83 2.95 5.34
CA ASP A 101 17.19 3.15 5.85
C ASP A 101 18.26 2.78 4.82
N GLY A 102 17.94 1.91 3.86
CA GLY A 102 18.88 1.43 2.84
C GLY A 102 18.62 2.00 1.45
N ILE A 103 17.45 1.70 0.88
CA ILE A 103 17.19 1.96 -0.54
C ILE A 103 16.97 3.45 -0.84
N TYR A 104 16.19 4.16 -0.03
CA TYR A 104 15.96 5.60 -0.27
C TYR A 104 17.23 6.44 -0.22
N PRO A 105 18.13 6.30 0.78
CA PRO A 105 19.40 7.00 0.78
C PRO A 105 20.29 6.63 -0.42
N LEU A 106 20.31 5.34 -0.77
CA LEU A 106 21.08 4.87 -1.93
C LEU A 106 20.56 5.45 -3.25
N LEU A 107 19.24 5.50 -3.46
CA LEU A 107 18.64 6.13 -4.63
C LEU A 107 18.92 7.63 -4.67
N GLN A 108 18.91 8.29 -3.52
CA GLN A 108 19.26 9.70 -3.41
C GLN A 108 20.72 9.97 -3.82
N SER A 109 21.65 9.09 -3.49
CA SER A 109 23.07 9.23 -3.89
C SER A 109 23.29 9.13 -5.39
N VAL A 110 22.40 8.42 -6.12
CA VAL A 110 22.42 8.33 -7.59
C VAL A 110 21.44 9.31 -8.28
N GLY A 111 20.96 10.34 -7.54
CA GLY A 111 20.14 11.42 -8.09
C GLY A 111 18.63 11.15 -8.14
N ILE A 112 18.15 10.02 -7.62
CA ILE A 112 16.73 9.69 -7.55
C ILE A 112 16.21 10.01 -6.15
N ARG A 113 15.36 11.03 -6.03
CA ARG A 113 14.83 11.47 -4.75
C ARG A 113 13.30 11.37 -4.70
N PHE A 114 12.78 10.67 -3.69
CA PHE A 114 11.36 10.69 -3.33
C PHE A 114 11.11 11.88 -2.40
N ALA A 115 10.39 12.89 -2.88
CA ALA A 115 10.08 14.08 -2.09
C ALA A 115 8.71 13.92 -1.42
N THR A 116 8.65 14.15 -0.11
CA THR A 116 7.40 14.23 0.65
C THR A 116 6.89 15.67 0.68
N SER A 117 5.58 15.88 0.85
CA SER A 117 4.94 17.20 0.83
C SER A 117 5.58 18.20 1.80
N GLY A 118 5.96 17.75 3.01
CA GLY A 118 6.62 18.60 4.01
C GLY A 118 8.04 19.05 3.64
N GLN A 119 8.61 18.50 2.57
CA GLN A 119 9.98 18.83 2.10
C GLN A 119 9.97 19.60 0.76
N TRP A 120 8.79 19.95 0.26
CA TRP A 120 8.68 20.62 -1.05
C TRP A 120 9.11 22.08 -0.98
N THR A 121 9.87 22.50 -1.97
CA THR A 121 10.10 23.92 -2.23
C THR A 121 8.84 24.57 -2.75
N THR A 122 8.73 25.90 -2.65
CA THR A 122 7.60 26.68 -3.20
C THR A 122 7.36 26.41 -4.69
N ALA A 123 8.43 26.17 -5.45
CA ALA A 123 8.33 25.82 -6.87
C ALA A 123 7.72 24.43 -7.08
N GLN A 124 8.08 23.47 -6.24
CA GLN A 124 7.53 22.10 -6.27
C GLN A 124 6.05 22.10 -5.85
N GLN A 125 5.69 22.87 -4.83
CA GLN A 125 4.29 23.02 -4.40
C GLN A 125 3.43 23.58 -5.54
N ARG A 126 3.86 24.67 -6.18
CA ARG A 126 3.16 25.25 -7.34
C ARG A 126 3.01 24.27 -8.50
N TRP A 127 4.07 23.54 -8.81
CA TRP A 127 4.02 22.52 -9.86
C TRP A 127 3.07 21.38 -9.51
N ALA A 128 3.12 20.88 -8.28
CA ALA A 128 2.24 19.80 -7.81
C ALA A 128 0.77 20.21 -7.85
N ARG A 129 0.47 21.46 -7.44
CA ARG A 129 -0.88 22.02 -7.51
C ARG A 129 -1.38 22.12 -8.95
N ALA A 130 -0.58 22.69 -9.86
CA ALA A 130 -0.94 22.79 -11.28
C ALA A 130 -1.10 21.40 -11.95
N TYR A 131 -0.28 20.43 -11.57
CA TYR A 131 -0.41 19.06 -12.02
C TYR A 131 -1.72 18.42 -11.52
N PHE A 132 -2.04 18.63 -10.24
CA PHE A 132 -3.27 18.12 -9.65
C PHE A 132 -4.51 18.71 -10.34
N GLU A 133 -4.57 20.03 -10.48
CA GLU A 133 -5.72 20.72 -11.08
C GLU A 133 -5.94 20.32 -12.56
N ARG A 134 -4.88 20.07 -13.29
CA ARG A 134 -4.94 19.73 -14.72
C ARG A 134 -5.17 18.24 -15.00
N GLU A 135 -4.48 17.35 -14.26
CA GLU A 135 -4.42 15.93 -14.60
C GLU A 135 -5.23 15.05 -13.63
N VAL A 136 -5.31 15.43 -12.35
CA VAL A 136 -5.90 14.57 -11.32
C VAL A 136 -7.34 14.96 -11.03
N LEU A 137 -7.58 16.21 -10.70
CA LEU A 137 -8.90 16.70 -10.31
C LEU A 137 -10.03 16.38 -11.32
N PRO A 138 -9.82 16.51 -12.65
CA PRO A 138 -10.88 16.26 -13.63
C PRO A 138 -11.36 14.80 -13.69
N VAL A 139 -10.57 13.86 -13.19
CA VAL A 139 -10.86 12.41 -13.24
C VAL A 139 -11.29 11.85 -11.87
N LEU A 140 -11.32 12.68 -10.83
CA LEU A 140 -11.83 12.29 -9.52
C LEU A 140 -13.35 12.41 -9.51
N THR A 141 -14.01 11.36 -9.01
CA THR A 141 -15.47 11.35 -8.83
C THR A 141 -15.77 11.09 -7.35
N PRO A 142 -16.05 12.13 -6.56
CA PRO A 142 -16.50 11.98 -5.19
C PRO A 142 -17.86 11.30 -5.14
N ILE A 143 -18.05 10.35 -4.22
CA ILE A 143 -19.32 9.66 -3.96
C ILE A 143 -19.70 9.98 -2.53
N GLY A 144 -20.80 10.71 -2.33
CA GLY A 144 -21.38 10.94 -1.00
C GLY A 144 -21.95 9.62 -0.45
N LEU A 145 -21.69 9.35 0.82
CA LEU A 145 -22.28 8.19 1.49
C LEU A 145 -23.63 8.60 2.09
N ASP A 146 -24.67 7.96 1.60
CA ASP A 146 -26.04 8.08 2.14
C ASP A 146 -26.38 6.77 2.86
N PRO A 147 -26.81 6.78 4.14
CA PRO A 147 -27.22 5.58 4.86
C PRO A 147 -28.31 4.75 4.16
N ALA A 148 -29.06 5.37 3.24
CA ALA A 148 -30.10 4.69 2.45
C ALA A 148 -29.53 3.86 1.29
N HIS A 149 -28.26 4.01 0.96
CA HIS A 149 -27.62 3.31 -0.14
C HIS A 149 -26.52 2.35 0.37
N PRO A 150 -26.30 1.21 -0.31
CA PRO A 150 -25.21 0.31 0.06
C PRO A 150 -23.85 1.00 -0.08
N PHE A 151 -22.91 0.64 0.78
CA PHE A 151 -21.55 1.14 0.72
C PHE A 151 -20.93 0.89 -0.68
N PRO A 152 -20.23 1.89 -1.28
CA PRO A 152 -19.63 1.73 -2.59
C PRO A 152 -18.63 0.56 -2.61
N LYS A 153 -18.66 -0.24 -3.67
CA LYS A 153 -17.73 -1.35 -3.83
C LYS A 153 -16.30 -0.83 -4.01
N VAL A 154 -15.48 -1.04 -3.00
CA VAL A 154 -14.06 -0.74 -3.04
C VAL A 154 -13.32 -1.84 -3.78
N LEU A 155 -12.56 -1.47 -4.81
CA LEU A 155 -11.75 -2.43 -5.57
C LEU A 155 -10.51 -2.81 -4.77
N ASN A 156 -10.13 -4.09 -4.82
CA ASN A 156 -8.89 -4.56 -4.23
C ASN A 156 -7.66 -3.79 -4.79
N LYS A 157 -6.69 -3.47 -3.93
CA LYS A 157 -5.49 -2.69 -4.27
C LYS A 157 -5.79 -1.33 -4.91
N SER A 158 -6.95 -0.72 -4.60
CA SER A 158 -7.28 0.65 -5.01
C SER A 158 -7.04 1.63 -3.88
N LEU A 159 -6.58 2.83 -4.22
CA LEU A 159 -6.46 3.93 -3.28
C LEU A 159 -7.82 4.63 -3.20
N ASN A 160 -8.35 4.74 -1.99
CA ASN A 160 -9.59 5.44 -1.70
C ASN A 160 -9.36 6.41 -0.56
N PHE A 161 -9.98 7.58 -0.64
CA PHE A 161 -9.97 8.59 0.41
C PHE A 161 -11.36 8.66 1.03
N ALA A 162 -11.44 8.58 2.35
CA ALA A 162 -12.63 8.94 3.10
C ALA A 162 -12.50 10.41 3.48
N VAL A 163 -13.48 11.22 3.13
CA VAL A 163 -13.48 12.68 3.33
C VAL A 163 -14.69 13.04 4.17
N LEU A 164 -14.46 13.70 5.31
CA LEU A 164 -15.52 14.28 6.07
C LEU A 164 -16.04 15.53 5.34
N LEU A 165 -17.34 15.61 5.15
CA LEU A 165 -18.02 16.71 4.49
C LEU A 165 -18.82 17.51 5.52
N ASP A 166 -18.94 18.81 5.28
CA ASP A 166 -19.79 19.70 6.09
C ASP A 166 -20.73 20.43 5.12
N GLY A 167 -21.98 20.00 5.07
CA GLY A 167 -22.95 20.62 4.18
C GLY A 167 -24.10 19.70 3.77
N THR A 168 -24.90 20.20 2.84
CA THR A 168 -26.03 19.46 2.28
C THR A 168 -25.80 19.14 0.81
N ASP A 169 -26.30 17.99 0.36
CA ASP A 169 -26.30 17.61 -1.06
C ASP A 169 -27.26 18.49 -1.88
N ALA A 170 -27.28 18.29 -3.19
CA ALA A 170 -28.17 19.03 -4.10
C ALA A 170 -29.68 18.83 -3.80
N PHE A 171 -30.02 17.86 -2.96
CA PHE A 171 -31.38 17.53 -2.52
C PHE A 171 -31.66 18.01 -1.09
N GLY A 172 -30.76 18.76 -0.46
CA GLY A 172 -30.90 19.29 0.90
C GLY A 172 -30.66 18.28 2.02
N ARG A 173 -30.03 17.11 1.73
CA ARG A 173 -29.71 16.09 2.74
C ARG A 173 -28.31 16.31 3.28
N ASN A 174 -28.11 16.16 4.59
CA ASN A 174 -26.78 16.21 5.18
C ASN A 174 -25.95 15.02 4.70
N VAL A 175 -24.79 15.28 4.17
CA VAL A 175 -23.79 14.28 3.76
C VAL A 175 -22.55 14.53 4.59
N ASP A 176 -22.29 13.64 5.55
CA ASP A 176 -21.19 13.80 6.51
C ASP A 176 -19.90 13.13 6.02
N LEU A 177 -20.01 12.22 5.07
CA LEU A 177 -18.88 11.42 4.59
C LEU A 177 -18.93 11.19 3.08
N GLY A 178 -17.81 11.41 2.41
CA GLY A 178 -17.62 11.09 1.00
C GLY A 178 -16.47 10.13 0.79
N ILE A 179 -16.55 9.34 -0.28
CA ILE A 179 -15.47 8.47 -0.75
C ILE A 179 -14.98 8.98 -2.09
N ILE A 180 -13.67 9.16 -2.22
CA ILE A 180 -13.01 9.51 -3.47
C ILE A 180 -12.11 8.35 -3.87
N GLN A 181 -12.42 7.72 -4.98
CA GLN A 181 -11.58 6.66 -5.55
C GLN A 181 -10.52 7.27 -6.46
N ALA A 182 -9.25 7.04 -6.17
CA ALA A 182 -8.18 7.43 -7.08
C ALA A 182 -8.17 6.49 -8.30
N PRO A 183 -8.40 7.02 -9.53
CA PRO A 183 -8.45 6.20 -10.73
C PRO A 183 -7.14 5.45 -10.98
N ARG A 184 -7.22 4.18 -11.36
CA ARG A 184 -6.04 3.36 -11.71
C ARG A 184 -5.29 3.86 -12.96
N ALA A 185 -5.96 4.64 -13.79
CA ALA A 185 -5.37 5.26 -14.99
C ALA A 185 -4.36 6.37 -14.66
N LEU A 186 -4.44 6.96 -13.46
CA LEU A 186 -3.48 7.96 -13.03
C LEU A 186 -2.12 7.32 -12.72
N PRO A 187 -1.01 7.93 -13.16
CA PRO A 187 0.33 7.48 -12.79
C PRO A 187 0.52 7.62 -11.29
N ARG A 188 1.02 6.56 -10.65
CA ARG A 188 1.29 6.58 -9.19
C ARG A 188 2.51 7.43 -8.82
N LEU A 189 3.34 7.77 -9.79
CA LEU A 189 4.53 8.57 -9.63
C LEU A 189 4.48 9.73 -10.63
N ALA A 190 4.46 10.96 -10.14
CA ALA A 190 4.65 12.14 -10.96
C ALA A 190 6.14 12.54 -10.91
N VAL A 191 6.77 12.65 -12.08
CA VAL A 191 8.19 12.97 -12.22
C VAL A 191 8.34 14.45 -12.52
N HIS A 192 9.02 15.17 -11.63
CA HIS A 192 9.37 16.57 -11.81
C HIS A 192 10.88 16.69 -12.12
N ARG A 193 11.21 17.13 -13.31
CA ARG A 193 12.59 17.39 -13.73
C ARG A 193 12.96 18.84 -13.43
N LEU A 194 13.79 19.07 -12.43
CA LEU A 194 14.27 20.42 -12.06
C LEU A 194 15.59 20.80 -12.73
N LEU A 195 16.38 19.82 -13.15
CA LEU A 195 17.67 20.01 -13.82
C LEU A 195 17.92 18.85 -14.78
N PRO A 196 18.77 19.04 -15.84
CA PRO A 196 19.05 17.99 -16.81
C PRO A 196 19.65 16.69 -16.23
N SER A 197 20.21 16.75 -15.02
CA SER A 197 20.91 15.63 -14.37
C SER A 197 20.17 15.00 -13.18
N CYS A 198 18.99 15.50 -12.78
CA CYS A 198 18.27 14.98 -11.61
C CYS A 198 16.84 14.63 -11.96
N VAL A 199 16.52 13.33 -11.93
CA VAL A 199 15.13 12.85 -11.91
C VAL A 199 14.64 12.93 -10.47
N ARG A 200 13.73 13.88 -10.18
CA ARG A 200 13.03 13.91 -8.90
C ARG A 200 11.69 13.24 -9.06
N VAL A 201 11.50 12.16 -8.33
CA VAL A 201 10.21 11.48 -8.24
C VAL A 201 9.43 12.10 -7.09
N THR A 202 8.30 12.70 -7.37
CA THR A 202 7.42 13.25 -6.35
C THR A 202 6.40 12.18 -5.98
N ARG A 203 6.34 11.85 -4.69
CA ARG A 203 5.46 10.84 -4.14
C ARG A 203 4.10 11.45 -3.78
N VAL A 204 3.00 10.83 -4.23
CA VAL A 204 1.62 11.17 -3.83
C VAL A 204 1.26 10.33 -2.60
N MET A 205 1.11 10.94 -1.42
CA MET A 205 0.71 10.22 -0.20
C MET A 205 -0.75 10.43 0.16
N PRO A 206 -1.40 9.43 0.75
CA PRO A 206 -2.66 9.66 1.41
C PRO A 206 -2.43 10.42 2.72
N PHE A 207 -3.35 11.17 3.00
CA PHE A 207 -3.77 12.12 4.02
C PHE A 207 -3.31 11.91 5.48
N SER A 208 -3.08 13.02 6.19
CA SER A 208 -3.12 13.15 7.65
C SER A 208 -4.35 13.97 8.09
N SER A 209 -4.90 13.60 9.22
CA SER A 209 -6.23 13.84 9.77
C SER A 209 -6.64 15.27 10.16
N GLN A 210 -6.32 16.30 9.40
CA GLN A 210 -6.81 17.66 9.67
C GLN A 210 -7.25 18.35 8.39
N LEU A 211 -8.54 18.24 8.05
CA LEU A 211 -9.20 19.08 7.06
C LEU A 211 -9.69 20.36 7.72
N PRO A 212 -9.37 21.55 7.20
CA PRO A 212 -10.12 22.75 7.50
C PRO A 212 -11.50 22.68 6.83
N LYS A 213 -12.52 23.22 7.49
CA LYS A 213 -13.90 23.31 7.01
C LYS A 213 -13.97 24.29 5.84
N GLN A 214 -13.94 23.78 4.60
CA GLN A 214 -14.14 24.57 3.38
C GLN A 214 -14.77 23.72 2.28
N THR A 215 -15.43 24.38 1.30
CA THR A 215 -16.21 23.77 0.22
C THR A 215 -15.50 22.65 -0.52
N GLU A 216 -16.25 21.69 -1.09
CA GLU A 216 -15.74 20.45 -1.72
C GLU A 216 -14.53 20.63 -2.66
N ARG A 217 -14.45 21.76 -3.39
CA ARG A 217 -13.32 22.05 -4.29
C ARG A 217 -12.06 22.47 -3.54
N ASP A 218 -12.21 23.27 -2.48
CA ASP A 218 -11.07 23.74 -1.69
C ASP A 218 -10.54 22.63 -0.80
N ALA A 219 -11.42 21.77 -0.25
CA ALA A 219 -11.04 20.59 0.51
C ALA A 219 -10.22 19.59 -0.34
N LEU A 220 -10.57 19.38 -1.62
CA LEU A 220 -9.81 18.53 -2.54
C LEU A 220 -8.45 19.14 -2.89
N ALA A 221 -8.33 20.45 -2.99
CA ALA A 221 -7.06 21.11 -3.28
C ALA A 221 -6.07 21.05 -2.10
N ASP A 222 -6.57 21.10 -0.85
CA ASP A 222 -5.75 21.00 0.35
C ASP A 222 -5.42 19.53 0.73
N VAL A 223 -6.24 18.58 0.29
CA VAL A 223 -6.06 17.12 0.51
C VAL A 223 -4.93 16.54 -0.34
N VAL A 224 -4.57 17.17 -1.45
CA VAL A 224 -3.58 16.62 -2.35
C VAL A 224 -2.18 17.15 -2.10
N GLY A 225 -1.64 16.75 -1.00
CA GLY A 225 -0.20 16.55 -0.91
C GLY A 225 0.18 15.29 -1.70
N VAL A 226 0.70 15.47 -2.90
CA VAL A 226 1.04 14.37 -3.81
C VAL A 226 2.14 13.48 -3.24
N SER A 227 1.80 12.31 -2.71
CA SER A 227 2.74 11.28 -2.21
C SER A 227 2.34 9.89 -2.71
N VAL A 228 3.25 9.04 -3.17
CA VAL A 228 2.96 7.63 -3.50
C VAL A 228 2.96 6.79 -2.24
N ALA A 229 1.84 6.19 -1.91
CA ALA A 229 1.80 5.09 -0.97
C ALA A 229 2.07 3.77 -1.72
N PHE A 230 3.04 2.99 -1.23
CA PHE A 230 2.92 1.55 -1.39
C PHE A 230 1.73 1.14 -0.52
N GLN A 231 0.65 0.68 -1.15
CA GLN A 231 -0.45 0.09 -0.43
C GLN A 231 0.01 -1.22 0.19
N HIS A 232 -0.26 -1.33 1.50
CA HIS A 232 -0.53 -2.59 2.12
C HIS A 232 -2.04 -2.77 2.14
N GLY A 233 -2.53 -3.82 1.48
CA GLY A 233 -3.77 -4.45 1.84
C GLY A 233 -3.56 -5.24 3.13
#